data_091d1752ff997bdf22657f8a180f71d1
#
_entry.id   091d1752ff997bdf22657f8a180f71d1
#
_cell.length_a   1.000
_cell.length_b   1.000
_cell.length_c   1.000
_cell.angle_alpha   90.00
_cell.angle_beta   90.00
_cell.angle_gamma   90.00
#
_symmetry.space_group_name_H-M   'P 1'
#
loop_
_entity.id
_entity.type
_entity.pdbx_description
1 polymer ?
#
loop_
_entity_poly.entity_id
_entity_poly.type
_entity_poly.pdbx_seq_one_letter_code
_entity_poly.pdbx_strand_id
1 'polypeptide(L)'
;MTPLSRVRLDELLQEMLDRVGEVVTSRERLRALLDAVVGIGTDLDLRSTLQRIVQAACELVGAKYGALGVIGPDRLLHDFIVHGIGDELRATIGDLPHGRGVLGLLIDEPRPLRMPDITRHAKSYGFPPNHPPMHSFLGVPVRIRDHVFGNLYLAEKQGAAEFTEDDEEIVVALAAAAGVAIENARLYALAHRRERWLAATAEITSVLLGEVRRTDALTLVARRAREVAEAELALVLLYDEDEEQFTVEVVDGMDEDARAMVGAVLPAAETTFAGSVIERRHDLLGNLAEAASWPRPVIAGPAVLAPLATADILHGVLVIAHRADHAGGDDDVALLNSFAGQAALAMERARGQEERELLAVLEDRERIARDLHDVVIQRLFATGLQLQSTAPMNARPEVAKRINAAVDDLDATIRDIRRTIFELRTPMSAALRTEIRDAIELAAESLGYRPHLDLVGPIDSAVPDGLRPELTAVLREALSNAVRHAQADRVSVTVKVDAGWVTVTVSDDGVGCDPEAARSGLVNLRERAERLGGEFQLSRVRPHGTEVRWSVPLHD
;
A
#
# COMPACT_ATOMS: atom_id res chain seq x y z
N MET A 1 -39.85 91.76 4.62
CA MET A 1 -38.88 90.68 4.44
C MET A 1 -39.23 89.97 3.15
N THR A 2 -38.39 90.09 2.19
CA THR A 2 -38.59 89.75 0.79
C THR A 2 -38.63 88.20 0.55
N PRO A 3 -39.47 87.72 -0.34
CA PRO A 3 -39.62 86.28 -0.63
C PRO A 3 -38.32 85.55 -1.02
N LEU A 4 -37.33 86.25 -1.52
CA LEU A 4 -35.99 85.74 -1.93
C LEU A 4 -35.13 85.16 -0.78
N SER A 5 -35.35 85.60 0.47
CA SER A 5 -34.59 85.06 1.61
C SER A 5 -35.10 83.72 2.12
N ARG A 6 -36.37 83.39 1.88
CA ARG A 6 -36.93 82.03 2.22
C ARG A 6 -36.53 80.98 1.21
N VAL A 7 -36.55 81.35 -0.06
CA VAL A 7 -36.11 80.38 -1.13
C VAL A 7 -34.65 79.99 -0.94
N ARG A 8 -33.78 80.91 -0.59
CA ARG A 8 -32.35 80.62 -0.31
C ARG A 8 -32.14 79.80 0.95
N LEU A 9 -32.98 79.95 1.96
CA LEU A 9 -32.91 79.09 3.17
C LEU A 9 -33.39 77.68 2.92
N ASP A 10 -34.47 77.51 2.16
CA ASP A 10 -35.02 76.22 1.79
C ASP A 10 -34.04 75.45 0.88
N GLU A 11 -33.37 76.11 -0.07
CA GLU A 11 -32.31 75.55 -0.90
C GLU A 11 -31.11 75.10 -0.06
N LEU A 12 -30.64 75.86 0.89
CA LEU A 12 -29.53 75.51 1.78
C LEU A 12 -29.90 74.36 2.73
N LEU A 13 -31.13 74.38 3.24
CA LEU A 13 -31.62 73.26 4.06
C LEU A 13 -31.71 71.94 3.25
N GLN A 14 -32.17 72.05 2.00
CA GLN A 14 -32.20 70.87 1.11
C GLN A 14 -30.79 70.38 0.81
N GLU A 15 -29.84 71.25 0.48
CA GLU A 15 -28.45 70.93 0.26
C GLU A 15 -27.79 70.29 1.51
N MET A 16 -28.10 70.77 2.71
CA MET A 16 -27.65 70.20 3.96
C MET A 16 -28.27 68.78 4.20
N LEU A 17 -29.58 68.63 3.94
CA LEU A 17 -30.26 67.33 4.08
C LEU A 17 -29.71 66.33 3.08
N ASP A 18 -29.45 66.75 1.84
CA ASP A 18 -28.85 65.90 0.83
C ASP A 18 -27.42 65.47 1.24
N ARG A 19 -26.57 66.39 1.72
CA ARG A 19 -25.23 66.06 2.25
C ARG A 19 -25.26 65.17 3.48
N VAL A 20 -26.20 65.43 4.41
CA VAL A 20 -26.37 64.51 5.58
C VAL A 20 -26.81 63.13 5.11
N GLY A 21 -27.72 63.08 4.14
CA GLY A 21 -28.13 61.78 3.51
C GLY A 21 -26.96 61.05 2.89
N GLU A 22 -26.11 61.74 2.12
CA GLU A 22 -24.88 61.14 1.53
C GLU A 22 -23.92 60.60 2.60
N VAL A 23 -23.67 61.36 3.68
CA VAL A 23 -22.79 60.94 4.78
C VAL A 23 -23.35 59.72 5.52
N VAL A 24 -24.66 59.70 5.78
CA VAL A 24 -25.32 58.53 6.42
C VAL A 24 -25.21 57.29 5.54
N THR A 25 -25.53 57.43 4.26
CA THR A 25 -25.43 56.30 3.29
C THR A 25 -23.99 55.80 3.14
N SER A 26 -23.01 56.69 3.06
CA SER A 26 -21.59 56.33 2.99
C SER A 26 -21.13 55.59 4.25
N ARG A 27 -21.58 56.05 5.44
CA ARG A 27 -21.29 55.35 6.71
C ARG A 27 -21.91 53.97 6.79
N GLU A 28 -23.14 53.79 6.34
CA GLU A 28 -23.81 52.48 6.30
C GLU A 28 -23.11 51.54 5.34
N ARG A 29 -22.70 51.98 4.15
CA ARG A 29 -21.92 51.20 3.18
C ARG A 29 -20.57 50.77 3.74
N LEU A 30 -19.84 51.70 4.40
CA LEU A 30 -18.57 51.38 5.04
C LEU A 30 -18.74 50.33 6.14
N ARG A 31 -19.80 50.41 6.93
CA ARG A 31 -20.09 49.43 7.97
C ARG A 31 -20.40 48.06 7.39
N ALA A 32 -21.22 48.02 6.34
CA ALA A 32 -21.53 46.75 5.62
C ALA A 32 -20.26 46.14 5.00
N LEU A 33 -19.36 46.95 4.43
CA LEU A 33 -18.08 46.47 3.93
C LEU A 33 -17.20 45.90 5.05
N LEU A 34 -17.10 46.55 6.20
CA LEU A 34 -16.34 46.06 7.34
C LEU A 34 -16.92 44.74 7.88
N ASP A 35 -18.23 44.65 7.99
CA ASP A 35 -18.91 43.42 8.44
C ASP A 35 -18.68 42.26 7.44
N ALA A 36 -18.70 42.54 6.13
CA ALA A 36 -18.38 41.58 5.08
C ALA A 36 -16.93 41.10 5.16
N VAL A 37 -15.98 42.03 5.30
CA VAL A 37 -14.54 41.70 5.43
C VAL A 37 -14.27 40.82 6.66
N VAL A 38 -14.86 41.19 7.82
CA VAL A 38 -14.74 40.35 9.03
C VAL A 38 -15.37 38.99 8.80
N GLY A 39 -16.54 38.95 8.18
CA GLY A 39 -17.22 37.69 7.84
C GLY A 39 -16.40 36.78 6.95
N ILE A 40 -15.76 37.29 5.92
CA ILE A 40 -14.92 36.50 4.99
C ILE A 40 -13.68 35.92 5.71
N GLY A 41 -13.06 36.71 6.61
CA GLY A 41 -11.83 36.30 7.30
C GLY A 41 -12.00 35.23 8.40
N THR A 42 -13.21 34.84 8.75
CA THR A 42 -13.47 33.85 9.82
C THR A 42 -13.46 32.39 9.34
N ASP A 43 -13.56 32.17 8.05
CA ASP A 43 -13.57 30.82 7.47
C ASP A 43 -12.16 30.46 6.95
N LEU A 44 -11.74 29.22 7.23
CA LEU A 44 -10.44 28.69 6.81
C LEU A 44 -10.56 27.69 5.66
N ASP A 45 -11.78 27.32 5.28
CA ASP A 45 -12.04 26.53 4.07
C ASP A 45 -12.05 27.44 2.84
N LEU A 46 -11.23 27.11 1.84
CA LEU A 46 -11.07 27.95 0.65
C LEU A 46 -12.37 28.08 -0.15
N ARG A 47 -13.10 26.99 -0.39
CA ARG A 47 -14.32 27.01 -1.20
C ARG A 47 -15.43 27.81 -0.51
N SER A 48 -15.60 27.63 0.77
CA SER A 48 -16.53 28.39 1.61
C SER A 48 -16.19 29.89 1.62
N THR A 49 -14.88 30.19 1.78
CA THR A 49 -14.37 31.57 1.69
C THR A 49 -14.72 32.21 0.35
N LEU A 50 -14.47 31.52 -0.78
CA LEU A 50 -14.78 32.03 -2.13
C LEU A 50 -16.29 32.25 -2.32
N GLN A 51 -17.14 31.36 -1.84
CA GLN A 51 -18.61 31.51 -1.88
C GLN A 51 -19.07 32.76 -1.12
N ARG A 52 -18.53 32.97 0.09
CA ARG A 52 -18.86 34.15 0.93
C ARG A 52 -18.41 35.46 0.30
N ILE A 53 -17.24 35.48 -0.37
CA ILE A 53 -16.77 36.63 -1.11
C ILE A 53 -17.77 37.03 -2.19
N VAL A 54 -18.22 36.09 -3.00
CA VAL A 54 -19.17 36.35 -4.10
C VAL A 54 -20.50 36.81 -3.55
N GLN A 55 -21.02 36.17 -2.51
CA GLN A 55 -22.26 36.56 -1.86
C GLN A 55 -22.18 37.96 -1.28
N ALA A 56 -21.14 38.29 -0.49
CA ALA A 56 -20.94 39.59 0.11
C ALA A 56 -20.82 40.68 -0.96
N ALA A 57 -20.13 40.44 -2.06
CA ALA A 57 -20.04 41.36 -3.16
C ALA A 57 -21.42 41.66 -3.79
N CYS A 58 -22.24 40.64 -4.01
CA CYS A 58 -23.61 40.82 -4.52
C CYS A 58 -24.47 41.65 -3.56
N GLU A 59 -24.42 41.36 -2.27
CA GLU A 59 -25.20 42.07 -1.24
C GLU A 59 -24.79 43.54 -1.11
N LEU A 60 -23.47 43.84 -1.11
CA LEU A 60 -22.94 45.17 -0.95
C LEU A 60 -23.34 46.13 -2.07
N VAL A 61 -23.35 45.63 -3.31
CA VAL A 61 -23.65 46.49 -4.46
C VAL A 61 -25.01 46.17 -5.11
N GLY A 62 -25.83 45.34 -4.50
CA GLY A 62 -27.14 44.97 -5.04
C GLY A 62 -27.04 44.32 -6.42
N ALA A 63 -26.10 43.43 -6.64
CA ALA A 63 -26.02 42.63 -7.85
C ALA A 63 -26.93 41.40 -7.74
N LYS A 64 -27.65 41.06 -8.80
CA LYS A 64 -28.51 39.86 -8.83
C LYS A 64 -27.68 38.60 -9.00
N TYR A 65 -26.61 38.67 -9.79
CA TYR A 65 -25.72 37.57 -10.09
C TYR A 65 -24.29 37.94 -9.76
N GLY A 66 -23.57 37.01 -9.19
CA GLY A 66 -22.15 37.16 -8.93
C GLY A 66 -21.40 35.86 -9.27
N ALA A 67 -20.16 36.00 -9.67
CA ALA A 67 -19.27 34.86 -9.85
C ALA A 67 -17.81 35.24 -9.54
N LEU A 68 -17.03 34.27 -9.07
CA LEU A 68 -15.59 34.39 -8.93
C LEU A 68 -14.93 33.31 -9.77
N GLY A 69 -14.21 33.72 -10.80
CA GLY A 69 -13.43 32.83 -11.65
C GLY A 69 -12.00 32.75 -11.16
N VAL A 70 -11.55 31.55 -10.85
CA VAL A 70 -10.17 31.25 -10.42
C VAL A 70 -9.30 31.02 -11.65
N ILE A 71 -8.15 31.70 -11.74
CA ILE A 71 -7.23 31.61 -12.89
C ILE A 71 -6.18 30.55 -12.63
N GLY A 72 -6.07 29.58 -13.56
CA GLY A 72 -5.04 28.54 -13.54
C GLY A 72 -3.68 28.99 -14.10
N PRO A 73 -2.68 28.11 -14.05
CA PRO A 73 -1.33 28.37 -14.59
C PRO A 73 -1.30 28.67 -16.10
N ASP A 74 -2.24 28.12 -16.84
CA ASP A 74 -2.45 28.32 -18.28
C ASP A 74 -3.16 29.63 -18.63
N ARG A 75 -3.47 30.45 -17.60
CA ARG A 75 -4.24 31.69 -17.71
C ARG A 75 -5.69 31.50 -18.18
N LEU A 76 -6.23 30.30 -18.01
CA LEU A 76 -7.65 30.01 -18.22
C LEU A 76 -8.38 29.92 -16.88
N LEU A 77 -9.72 29.94 -16.94
CA LEU A 77 -10.54 29.73 -15.74
C LEU A 77 -10.63 28.24 -15.43
N HIS A 78 -10.13 27.84 -14.25
CA HIS A 78 -10.12 26.46 -13.77
C HIS A 78 -11.24 26.15 -12.78
N ASP A 79 -11.72 27.15 -12.02
CA ASP A 79 -12.89 27.02 -11.15
C ASP A 79 -13.76 28.27 -11.26
N PHE A 80 -15.04 28.12 -11.01
CA PHE A 80 -16.02 29.17 -11.17
C PHE A 80 -17.10 29.08 -10.11
N ILE A 81 -17.00 29.89 -9.09
CA ILE A 81 -17.94 29.97 -7.98
C ILE A 81 -19.05 30.97 -8.33
N VAL A 82 -20.30 30.52 -8.26
CA VAL A 82 -21.47 31.30 -8.72
C VAL A 82 -22.42 31.58 -7.56
N HIS A 83 -22.99 32.78 -7.52
CA HIS A 83 -24.09 33.19 -6.65
C HIS A 83 -25.25 33.72 -7.48
N GLY A 84 -26.50 33.44 -7.04
CA GLY A 84 -27.73 33.94 -7.69
C GLY A 84 -28.27 33.03 -8.79
N ILE A 85 -27.57 31.98 -9.20
CA ILE A 85 -28.02 30.97 -10.15
C ILE A 85 -28.22 29.65 -9.40
N GLY A 86 -29.43 29.09 -9.40
CA GLY A 86 -29.72 27.83 -8.73
C GLY A 86 -29.10 26.62 -9.47
N ASP A 87 -28.88 25.54 -8.75
CA ASP A 87 -28.20 24.33 -9.26
C ASP A 87 -28.92 23.69 -10.47
N GLU A 88 -30.24 23.70 -10.49
CA GLU A 88 -31.02 23.17 -11.63
C GLU A 88 -30.75 23.96 -12.91
N LEU A 89 -30.71 25.31 -12.82
CA LEU A 89 -30.42 26.16 -13.95
C LEU A 89 -28.95 26.04 -14.38
N ARG A 90 -28.04 25.94 -13.41
CA ARG A 90 -26.61 25.72 -13.67
C ARG A 90 -26.36 24.44 -14.47
N ALA A 91 -27.04 23.35 -14.14
CA ALA A 91 -26.94 22.06 -14.87
C ALA A 91 -27.41 22.17 -16.33
N THR A 92 -28.32 23.10 -16.65
CA THR A 92 -28.84 23.31 -18.01
C THR A 92 -27.99 24.28 -18.85
N ILE A 93 -27.13 25.11 -18.23
CA ILE A 93 -26.26 26.07 -18.93
C ILE A 93 -25.07 25.34 -19.60
N GLY A 94 -24.62 24.21 -19.04
CA GLY A 94 -23.52 23.43 -19.57
C GLY A 94 -22.15 23.81 -19.00
N ASP A 95 -21.09 23.72 -19.81
CA ASP A 95 -19.70 23.87 -19.37
C ASP A 95 -19.41 25.24 -18.79
N LEU A 96 -18.42 25.26 -17.87
CA LEU A 96 -17.92 26.49 -17.25
C LEU A 96 -17.29 27.43 -18.31
N PRO A 97 -17.36 28.76 -18.10
CA PRO A 97 -16.70 29.69 -19.01
C PRO A 97 -15.18 29.50 -19.00
N HIS A 98 -14.58 29.39 -20.18
CA HIS A 98 -13.12 29.22 -20.33
C HIS A 98 -12.31 30.52 -20.26
N GLY A 99 -12.90 31.64 -19.84
CA GLY A 99 -12.19 32.94 -19.77
C GLY A 99 -12.01 33.61 -21.11
N ARG A 100 -12.94 33.43 -22.05
CA ARG A 100 -12.96 34.11 -23.34
C ARG A 100 -13.91 35.35 -23.30
N GLY A 101 -13.80 36.24 -24.26
CA GLY A 101 -14.67 37.37 -24.39
C GLY A 101 -14.41 38.46 -23.34
N VAL A 102 -15.47 39.01 -22.75
CA VAL A 102 -15.38 40.05 -21.72
C VAL A 102 -14.72 39.55 -20.43
N LEU A 103 -14.94 38.28 -20.07
CA LEU A 103 -14.29 37.65 -18.90
C LEU A 103 -12.78 37.56 -19.10
N GLY A 104 -12.33 37.26 -20.32
CA GLY A 104 -10.90 37.22 -20.69
C GLY A 104 -10.19 38.56 -20.66
N LEU A 105 -10.93 39.67 -20.85
CA LEU A 105 -10.34 41.02 -20.74
C LEU A 105 -9.70 41.25 -19.38
N LEU A 106 -10.35 40.82 -18.30
CA LEU A 106 -9.81 40.99 -16.95
C LEU A 106 -8.64 40.06 -16.67
N ILE A 107 -8.51 38.96 -17.44
CA ILE A 107 -7.32 38.07 -17.36
C ILE A 107 -6.14 38.74 -18.06
N ASP A 108 -6.38 39.35 -19.24
CA ASP A 108 -5.33 40.03 -20.04
C ASP A 108 -4.91 41.36 -19.45
N GLU A 109 -5.89 42.17 -19.08
CA GLU A 109 -5.73 43.50 -18.48
C GLU A 109 -6.42 43.56 -17.10
N PRO A 110 -5.72 43.17 -16.02
CA PRO A 110 -6.34 43.03 -14.69
C PRO A 110 -6.57 44.42 -14.03
N ARG A 111 -7.61 45.10 -14.47
CA ARG A 111 -8.10 46.39 -13.93
C ARG A 111 -9.62 46.32 -13.82
N PRO A 112 -10.24 47.09 -12.90
CA PRO A 112 -11.68 47.17 -12.79
C PRO A 112 -12.32 47.53 -14.15
N LEU A 113 -13.44 46.89 -14.46
CA LEU A 113 -14.15 47.08 -15.70
C LEU A 113 -15.65 47.17 -15.43
N ARG A 114 -16.23 48.34 -15.71
CA ARG A 114 -17.65 48.62 -15.52
C ARG A 114 -18.32 48.90 -16.86
N MET A 115 -19.46 48.28 -17.12
CA MET A 115 -20.20 48.41 -18.37
C MET A 115 -21.71 48.49 -18.10
N PRO A 116 -22.43 49.45 -18.76
CA PRO A 116 -23.88 49.51 -18.68
C PRO A 116 -24.54 48.28 -19.34
N ASP A 117 -23.93 47.75 -20.40
CA ASP A 117 -24.44 46.60 -21.13
C ASP A 117 -23.30 45.75 -21.71
N ILE A 118 -23.07 44.56 -21.10
CA ILE A 118 -22.01 43.61 -21.51
C ILE A 118 -22.25 43.07 -22.92
N THR A 119 -23.49 43.00 -23.39
CA THR A 119 -23.84 42.46 -24.70
C THR A 119 -23.38 43.36 -25.85
N ARG A 120 -23.18 44.62 -25.60
CA ARG A 120 -22.75 45.64 -26.59
C ARG A 120 -21.25 45.76 -26.71
N HIS A 121 -20.49 45.09 -25.87
CA HIS A 121 -19.04 45.20 -25.94
C HIS A 121 -18.47 44.44 -27.14
N ALA A 122 -17.48 45.00 -27.84
CA ALA A 122 -16.91 44.44 -29.06
C ALA A 122 -16.30 43.03 -28.90
N LYS A 123 -15.84 42.67 -27.70
CA LYS A 123 -15.34 41.35 -27.35
C LYS A 123 -16.41 40.43 -26.72
N SER A 124 -17.69 40.82 -26.70
CA SER A 124 -18.76 39.94 -26.20
C SER A 124 -19.03 38.80 -27.20
N TYR A 125 -19.00 37.57 -26.71
CA TYR A 125 -19.39 36.39 -27.50
C TYR A 125 -20.85 35.97 -27.28
N GLY A 126 -21.63 36.77 -26.51
CA GLY A 126 -22.97 36.40 -26.05
C GLY A 126 -22.94 35.38 -24.90
N PHE A 127 -24.10 34.84 -24.60
CA PHE A 127 -24.29 33.86 -23.54
C PHE A 127 -24.62 32.49 -24.10
N PRO A 128 -24.25 31.39 -23.42
CA PRO A 128 -24.64 30.05 -23.81
C PRO A 128 -26.18 29.88 -23.74
N PRO A 129 -26.73 28.85 -24.38
CA PRO A 129 -28.15 28.51 -24.26
C PRO A 129 -28.56 28.38 -22.79
N ASN A 130 -29.78 28.80 -22.48
CA ASN A 130 -30.39 28.78 -21.13
C ASN A 130 -29.71 29.71 -20.07
N HIS A 131 -28.70 30.46 -20.44
CA HIS A 131 -28.10 31.43 -19.52
C HIS A 131 -29.07 32.60 -19.28
N PRO A 132 -29.26 33.08 -18.02
CA PRO A 132 -30.09 34.22 -17.76
C PRO A 132 -29.53 35.44 -18.50
N PRO A 133 -30.41 36.34 -19.02
CA PRO A 133 -29.95 37.56 -19.66
C PRO A 133 -29.25 38.45 -18.64
N MET A 134 -28.10 39.02 -19.03
CA MET A 134 -27.32 39.95 -18.21
C MET A 134 -26.93 41.17 -19.06
N HIS A 135 -27.10 42.37 -18.47
CA HIS A 135 -26.80 43.64 -19.12
C HIS A 135 -25.71 44.40 -18.34
N SER A 136 -26.06 44.99 -17.21
CA SER A 136 -25.09 45.71 -16.41
C SER A 136 -24.05 44.78 -15.81
N PHE A 137 -22.78 45.20 -15.89
CA PHE A 137 -21.63 44.38 -15.53
C PHE A 137 -20.57 45.19 -14.77
N LEU A 138 -20.02 44.58 -13.73
CA LEU A 138 -18.85 45.07 -13.02
C LEU A 138 -17.89 43.89 -12.78
N GLY A 139 -16.67 43.97 -13.31
CA GLY A 139 -15.61 42.97 -13.12
C GLY A 139 -14.44 43.59 -12.36
N VAL A 140 -13.96 42.92 -11.33
CA VAL A 140 -12.84 43.39 -10.51
C VAL A 140 -11.83 42.25 -10.27
N PRO A 141 -10.52 42.46 -10.51
CA PRO A 141 -9.50 41.45 -10.24
C PRO A 141 -9.30 41.29 -8.73
N VAL A 142 -9.19 40.02 -8.31
CA VAL A 142 -8.80 39.64 -6.94
C VAL A 142 -7.32 39.32 -6.97
N ARG A 143 -6.53 40.09 -6.22
CA ARG A 143 -5.06 39.97 -6.19
C ARG A 143 -4.58 39.42 -4.86
N ILE A 144 -3.61 38.53 -4.98
CA ILE A 144 -2.82 38.06 -3.84
C ILE A 144 -1.40 38.57 -4.07
N ARG A 145 -0.96 39.56 -3.30
CA ARG A 145 0.31 40.29 -3.53
C ARG A 145 0.39 40.82 -4.98
N ASP A 146 1.39 40.40 -5.73
CA ASP A 146 1.62 40.80 -7.12
C ASP A 146 0.95 39.89 -8.16
N HIS A 147 0.26 38.86 -7.73
CA HIS A 147 -0.37 37.88 -8.58
C HIS A 147 -1.90 38.01 -8.61
N VAL A 148 -2.50 37.88 -9.78
CA VAL A 148 -3.95 37.82 -9.93
C VAL A 148 -4.43 36.40 -9.69
N PHE A 149 -5.13 36.18 -8.59
CA PHE A 149 -5.71 34.89 -8.23
C PHE A 149 -6.93 34.57 -9.09
N GLY A 150 -7.73 35.56 -9.36
CA GLY A 150 -8.99 35.41 -10.08
C GLY A 150 -9.68 36.73 -10.31
N ASN A 151 -10.87 36.65 -10.86
CA ASN A 151 -11.70 37.84 -11.12
C ASN A 151 -13.08 37.65 -10.51
N LEU A 152 -13.55 38.69 -9.85
CA LEU A 152 -14.91 38.80 -9.35
C LEU A 152 -15.79 39.50 -10.41
N TYR A 153 -16.86 38.84 -10.80
CA TYR A 153 -17.81 39.31 -11.79
C TYR A 153 -19.18 39.51 -11.16
N LEU A 154 -19.76 40.66 -11.37
CA LEU A 154 -21.09 41.04 -10.87
C LEU A 154 -21.95 41.48 -12.04
N ALA A 155 -23.20 41.05 -12.06
CA ALA A 155 -24.12 41.37 -13.15
C ALA A 155 -25.54 41.65 -12.63
N GLU A 156 -26.30 42.42 -13.41
CA GLU A 156 -27.69 42.80 -13.15
C GLU A 156 -27.84 43.60 -11.86
N LYS A 157 -27.43 44.88 -11.88
CA LYS A 157 -27.63 45.84 -10.79
C LYS A 157 -29.10 45.93 -10.45
N GLN A 158 -29.46 45.73 -9.21
CA GLN A 158 -30.82 45.87 -8.70
C GLN A 158 -31.07 47.33 -8.25
N GLY A 159 -32.24 47.86 -8.59
CA GLY A 159 -32.64 49.20 -8.19
C GLY A 159 -32.02 50.35 -9.01
N ALA A 160 -31.12 50.05 -9.97
CA ALA A 160 -30.53 51.00 -10.89
C ALA A 160 -30.25 50.38 -12.25
N ALA A 161 -30.01 51.17 -13.29
CA ALA A 161 -29.74 50.67 -14.65
C ALA A 161 -28.32 50.13 -14.81
N GLU A 162 -27.34 50.63 -14.04
CA GLU A 162 -25.93 50.31 -14.13
C GLU A 162 -25.24 50.42 -12.78
N PHE A 163 -24.06 49.82 -12.63
CA PHE A 163 -23.19 49.96 -11.47
C PHE A 163 -22.55 51.38 -11.47
N THR A 164 -22.44 51.96 -10.30
CA THR A 164 -21.85 53.28 -10.10
C THR A 164 -20.34 53.18 -9.83
N GLU A 165 -19.66 54.34 -9.81
CA GLU A 165 -18.25 54.44 -9.41
C GLU A 165 -18.05 54.05 -7.94
N ASP A 166 -18.98 54.40 -7.06
CA ASP A 166 -18.99 54.00 -5.65
C ASP A 166 -19.11 52.45 -5.51
N ASP A 167 -19.94 51.81 -6.35
CA ASP A 167 -20.05 50.32 -6.36
C ASP A 167 -18.69 49.69 -6.76
N GLU A 168 -18.01 50.27 -7.75
CA GLU A 168 -16.68 49.83 -8.18
C GLU A 168 -15.65 49.96 -7.06
N GLU A 169 -15.60 51.11 -6.37
CA GLU A 169 -14.69 51.34 -5.24
C GLU A 169 -14.91 50.34 -4.10
N ILE A 170 -16.18 50.10 -3.74
CA ILE A 170 -16.53 49.11 -2.70
C ILE A 170 -16.08 47.70 -3.08
N VAL A 171 -16.33 47.28 -4.31
CA VAL A 171 -15.95 45.95 -4.78
C VAL A 171 -14.43 45.82 -4.90
N VAL A 172 -13.72 46.86 -5.30
CA VAL A 172 -12.24 46.88 -5.29
C VAL A 172 -11.69 46.72 -3.87
N ALA A 173 -12.25 47.44 -2.90
CA ALA A 173 -11.86 47.30 -1.49
C ALA A 173 -12.15 45.90 -0.95
N LEU A 174 -13.33 45.35 -1.28
CA LEU A 174 -13.68 43.96 -0.92
C LEU A 174 -12.74 42.94 -1.58
N ALA A 175 -12.42 43.12 -2.87
CA ALA A 175 -11.51 42.24 -3.61
C ALA A 175 -10.09 42.25 -3.02
N ALA A 176 -9.61 43.41 -2.54
CA ALA A 176 -8.33 43.49 -1.84
C ALA A 176 -8.34 42.72 -0.51
N ALA A 177 -9.41 42.86 0.29
CA ALA A 177 -9.59 42.09 1.53
C ALA A 177 -9.76 40.57 1.25
N ALA A 178 -10.50 40.22 0.21
CA ALA A 178 -10.69 38.85 -0.25
C ALA A 178 -9.38 38.19 -0.61
N GLY A 179 -8.46 38.88 -1.28
CA GLY A 179 -7.12 38.37 -1.59
C GLY A 179 -6.35 37.96 -0.35
N VAL A 180 -6.45 38.72 0.74
CA VAL A 180 -5.81 38.34 2.02
C VAL A 180 -6.47 37.10 2.65
N ALA A 181 -7.81 37.03 2.62
CA ALA A 181 -8.54 35.91 3.18
C ALA A 181 -8.26 34.62 2.41
N ILE A 182 -8.21 34.67 1.09
CA ILE A 182 -7.86 33.54 0.21
C ILE A 182 -6.44 33.06 0.50
N GLU A 183 -5.47 33.96 0.62
CA GLU A 183 -4.08 33.60 0.94
C GLU A 183 -4.00 32.93 2.32
N ASN A 184 -4.72 33.44 3.32
CA ASN A 184 -4.77 32.86 4.66
C ASN A 184 -5.39 31.45 4.62
N ALA A 185 -6.51 31.23 3.94
CA ALA A 185 -7.14 29.92 3.80
C ALA A 185 -6.20 28.93 3.10
N ARG A 186 -5.52 29.37 2.02
CA ARG A 186 -4.54 28.54 1.31
C ARG A 186 -3.35 28.16 2.18
N LEU A 187 -2.77 29.13 2.90
CA LEU A 187 -1.65 28.87 3.80
C LEU A 187 -2.05 27.94 4.95
N TYR A 188 -3.26 28.12 5.48
CA TYR A 188 -3.79 27.23 6.52
C TYR A 188 -3.95 25.79 6.01
N ALA A 189 -4.57 25.62 4.84
CA ALA A 189 -4.73 24.31 4.23
C ALA A 189 -3.37 23.61 3.99
N LEU A 190 -2.37 24.36 3.49
CA LEU A 190 -1.02 23.86 3.27
C LEU A 190 -0.34 23.47 4.59
N ALA A 191 -0.44 24.32 5.63
CA ALA A 191 0.14 24.03 6.94
C ALA A 191 -0.51 22.79 7.58
N HIS A 192 -1.83 22.69 7.48
CA HIS A 192 -2.57 21.55 8.05
C HIS A 192 -2.30 20.23 7.29
N ARG A 193 -2.14 20.30 5.97
CA ARG A 193 -1.69 19.13 5.17
C ARG A 193 -0.30 18.70 5.61
N ARG A 194 0.63 19.64 5.77
CA ARG A 194 2.00 19.34 6.22
C ARG A 194 2.05 18.74 7.63
N GLU A 195 1.22 19.22 8.54
CA GLU A 195 1.09 18.68 9.89
C GLU A 195 0.61 17.22 9.85
N ARG A 196 -0.43 16.91 9.08
CA ARG A 196 -0.94 15.53 8.90
C ARG A 196 0.15 14.60 8.35
N TRP A 197 0.94 15.08 7.38
CA TRP A 197 2.07 14.33 6.82
C TRP A 197 3.15 14.04 7.86
N LEU A 198 3.54 15.02 8.64
CA LEU A 198 4.54 14.82 9.70
C LEU A 198 4.05 13.85 10.78
N ALA A 199 2.79 13.95 11.15
CA ALA A 199 2.17 13.03 12.11
C ALA A 199 2.14 11.58 11.56
N ALA A 200 1.72 11.40 10.32
CA ALA A 200 1.71 10.09 9.65
C ALA A 200 3.12 9.48 9.56
N THR A 201 4.11 10.29 9.19
CA THR A 201 5.51 9.90 9.12
C THR A 201 6.05 9.46 10.48
N ALA A 202 5.77 10.23 11.53
CA ALA A 202 6.20 9.90 12.89
C ALA A 202 5.54 8.61 13.40
N GLU A 203 4.25 8.42 13.12
CA GLU A 203 3.53 7.20 13.50
C GLU A 203 4.10 5.97 12.79
N ILE A 204 4.31 6.04 11.48
CA ILE A 204 4.93 4.94 10.72
C ILE A 204 6.30 4.62 11.30
N THR A 205 7.15 5.63 11.51
CA THR A 205 8.48 5.41 12.09
C THR A 205 8.40 4.76 13.47
N SER A 206 7.45 5.20 14.32
CA SER A 206 7.25 4.63 15.66
C SER A 206 6.80 3.17 15.62
N VAL A 207 5.87 2.84 14.73
CA VAL A 207 5.35 1.47 14.57
C VAL A 207 6.44 0.56 14.01
N LEU A 208 7.22 1.03 13.04
CA LEU A 208 8.27 0.26 12.39
C LEU A 208 9.56 0.11 13.23
N LEU A 209 9.70 0.86 14.31
CA LEU A 209 10.72 0.63 15.34
C LEU A 209 10.31 -0.43 16.37
N GLY A 210 9.03 -0.84 16.39
CA GLY A 210 8.49 -1.89 17.25
C GLY A 210 8.53 -3.27 16.57
N GLU A 211 8.12 -4.29 17.33
CA GLU A 211 7.93 -5.67 16.83
C GLU A 211 6.61 -5.78 16.05
N VAL A 212 6.58 -5.26 14.83
CA VAL A 212 5.38 -5.28 13.97
C VAL A 212 5.63 -6.17 12.75
N ARG A 213 4.64 -6.99 12.42
CA ARG A 213 4.69 -7.81 11.22
C ARG A 213 4.71 -6.92 9.98
N ARG A 214 5.46 -7.34 8.96
CA ARG A 214 5.62 -6.63 7.69
C ARG A 214 4.28 -6.21 7.08
N THR A 215 3.29 -7.11 7.04
CA THR A 215 1.96 -6.85 6.47
C THR A 215 1.20 -5.76 7.22
N ASP A 216 1.29 -5.75 8.56
CA ASP A 216 0.65 -4.73 9.40
C ASP A 216 1.27 -3.34 9.15
N ALA A 217 2.59 -3.31 8.98
CA ALA A 217 3.34 -2.10 8.64
C ALA A 217 2.94 -1.54 7.26
N LEU A 218 2.88 -2.39 6.23
CA LEU A 218 2.47 -2.00 4.88
C LEU A 218 1.02 -1.51 4.85
N THR A 219 0.14 -2.14 5.61
CA THR A 219 -1.26 -1.72 5.76
C THR A 219 -1.36 -0.32 6.39
N LEU A 220 -0.54 -0.05 7.41
CA LEU A 220 -0.48 1.28 8.02
C LEU A 220 0.01 2.33 7.02
N VAL A 221 1.08 2.02 6.26
CA VAL A 221 1.62 2.90 5.21
C VAL A 221 0.56 3.24 4.17
N ALA A 222 -0.10 2.23 3.60
CA ALA A 222 -1.14 2.42 2.58
C ALA A 222 -2.28 3.28 3.10
N ARG A 223 -2.80 2.97 4.29
CA ARG A 223 -3.90 3.73 4.92
C ARG A 223 -3.51 5.18 5.17
N ARG A 224 -2.34 5.45 5.77
CA ARG A 224 -1.90 6.81 6.05
C ARG A 224 -1.62 7.60 4.78
N ALA A 225 -1.04 6.97 3.78
CA ALA A 225 -0.83 7.57 2.47
C ALA A 225 -2.17 8.00 1.85
N ARG A 226 -3.17 7.12 1.85
CA ARG A 226 -4.51 7.42 1.34
C ARG A 226 -5.20 8.56 2.12
N GLU A 227 -5.17 8.50 3.47
CA GLU A 227 -5.80 9.52 4.33
C GLU A 227 -5.18 10.91 4.14
N VAL A 228 -3.84 10.99 4.07
CA VAL A 228 -3.14 12.28 3.94
C VAL A 228 -3.25 12.85 2.55
N ALA A 229 -3.24 12.03 1.51
CA ALA A 229 -3.44 12.45 0.14
C ALA A 229 -4.92 12.67 -0.21
N GLU A 230 -5.85 12.39 0.72
CA GLU A 230 -7.30 12.46 0.47
C GLU A 230 -7.71 11.62 -0.76
N ALA A 231 -7.03 10.48 -0.94
CA ALA A 231 -7.23 9.59 -2.06
C ALA A 231 -8.33 8.55 -1.80
N GLU A 232 -8.90 8.01 -2.85
CA GLU A 232 -9.95 6.98 -2.78
C GLU A 232 -9.36 5.58 -2.58
N LEU A 233 -8.16 5.34 -3.13
CA LEU A 233 -7.51 4.05 -3.13
C LEU A 233 -6.00 4.21 -2.88
N ALA A 234 -5.46 3.33 -2.03
CA ALA A 234 -4.02 3.10 -1.92
C ALA A 234 -3.70 1.63 -2.12
N LEU A 235 -2.66 1.34 -2.89
CA LEU A 235 -2.13 0.00 -3.14
C LEU A 235 -0.66 -0.04 -2.74
N VAL A 236 -0.22 -1.16 -2.19
CA VAL A 236 1.19 -1.51 -2.09
C VAL A 236 1.43 -2.74 -2.95
N LEU A 237 2.29 -2.59 -3.92
CA LEU A 237 2.72 -3.64 -4.82
C LEU A 237 4.18 -3.96 -4.51
N LEU A 238 4.49 -5.21 -4.21
CA LEU A 238 5.86 -5.66 -3.98
C LEU A 238 6.45 -6.17 -5.28
N TYR A 239 7.69 -5.83 -5.54
CA TYR A 239 8.42 -6.23 -6.74
C TYR A 239 9.32 -7.43 -6.46
N ASP A 240 9.21 -8.44 -7.29
CA ASP A 240 10.11 -9.59 -7.34
C ASP A 240 11.02 -9.44 -8.55
N GLU A 241 12.33 -9.25 -8.31
CA GLU A 241 13.32 -9.02 -9.36
C GLU A 241 13.63 -10.32 -10.14
N ASP A 242 13.57 -11.48 -9.48
CA ASP A 242 13.87 -12.77 -10.11
C ASP A 242 12.76 -13.20 -11.08
N GLU A 243 11.51 -12.91 -10.73
CA GLU A 243 10.32 -13.26 -11.50
C GLU A 243 9.79 -12.11 -12.38
N GLU A 244 10.40 -10.92 -12.28
CA GLU A 244 10.01 -9.70 -12.98
C GLU A 244 8.50 -9.39 -12.87
N GLN A 245 7.95 -9.44 -11.64
CA GLN A 245 6.52 -9.29 -11.39
C GLN A 245 6.23 -8.44 -10.15
N PHE A 246 5.03 -7.85 -10.13
CA PHE A 246 4.49 -7.16 -8.98
C PHE A 246 3.41 -8.02 -8.32
N THR A 247 3.46 -8.12 -6.98
CA THR A 247 2.40 -8.77 -6.19
C THR A 247 1.64 -7.72 -5.40
N VAL A 248 0.31 -7.71 -5.48
CA VAL A 248 -0.55 -6.83 -4.68
C VAL A 248 -0.52 -7.32 -3.23
N GLU A 249 0.17 -6.60 -2.36
CA GLU A 249 0.30 -6.97 -0.95
C GLU A 249 -0.77 -6.31 -0.07
N VAL A 250 -1.09 -5.04 -0.35
CA VAL A 250 -2.07 -4.27 0.42
C VAL A 250 -2.99 -3.50 -0.50
N VAL A 251 -4.26 -3.48 -0.14
CA VAL A 251 -5.31 -2.64 -0.73
C VAL A 251 -6.01 -1.91 0.40
N ASP A 252 -6.01 -0.58 0.40
CA ASP A 252 -6.75 0.27 1.34
C ASP A 252 -7.64 1.26 0.59
N GLY A 253 -8.91 1.36 0.98
CA GLY A 253 -9.94 2.10 0.26
C GLY A 253 -10.70 1.22 -0.74
N MET A 254 -11.87 1.67 -1.19
CA MET A 254 -12.84 0.92 -2.00
C MET A 254 -13.49 -0.29 -1.31
N ASP A 255 -14.41 -0.94 -2.04
CA ASP A 255 -15.28 -2.01 -1.55
C ASP A 255 -14.53 -3.33 -1.26
N GLU A 256 -15.25 -4.30 -0.69
CA GLU A 256 -14.73 -5.65 -0.41
C GLU A 256 -14.13 -6.33 -1.66
N ASP A 257 -14.65 -6.01 -2.86
CA ASP A 257 -14.14 -6.53 -4.13
C ASP A 257 -12.68 -6.11 -4.42
N ALA A 258 -12.27 -4.91 -4.04
CA ALA A 258 -10.89 -4.46 -4.23
C ALA A 258 -9.91 -5.21 -3.29
N ARG A 259 -10.34 -5.55 -2.08
CA ARG A 259 -9.54 -6.35 -1.14
C ARG A 259 -9.27 -7.77 -1.64
N ALA A 260 -10.13 -8.29 -2.51
CA ALA A 260 -9.93 -9.59 -3.14
C ALA A 260 -8.78 -9.61 -4.17
N MET A 261 -8.15 -8.46 -4.47
CA MET A 261 -6.93 -8.39 -5.28
C MET A 261 -5.65 -8.70 -4.51
N VAL A 262 -5.68 -8.76 -3.18
CA VAL A 262 -4.50 -9.12 -2.37
C VAL A 262 -4.00 -10.49 -2.78
N GLY A 263 -2.70 -10.59 -3.05
CA GLY A 263 -2.06 -11.78 -3.59
C GLY A 263 -2.07 -11.90 -5.11
N ALA A 264 -2.73 -11.00 -5.82
CA ALA A 264 -2.70 -10.99 -7.29
C ALA A 264 -1.32 -10.61 -7.81
N VAL A 265 -0.92 -11.28 -8.88
CA VAL A 265 0.37 -11.10 -9.53
C VAL A 265 0.17 -10.37 -10.86
N LEU A 266 0.98 -9.34 -11.09
CA LEU A 266 1.00 -8.53 -12.29
C LEU A 266 2.39 -8.62 -12.92
N PRO A 267 2.56 -9.27 -14.08
CA PRO A 267 3.84 -9.29 -14.78
C PRO A 267 4.30 -7.86 -15.11
N ALA A 268 5.56 -7.54 -14.85
CA ALA A 268 6.10 -6.20 -15.08
C ALA A 268 5.91 -5.75 -16.55
N ALA A 269 6.05 -6.67 -17.50
CA ALA A 269 5.86 -6.43 -18.92
C ALA A 269 4.41 -6.04 -19.29
N GLU A 270 3.42 -6.35 -18.46
CA GLU A 270 2.01 -6.02 -18.68
C GLU A 270 1.56 -4.76 -17.94
N THR A 271 2.50 -4.02 -17.33
CA THR A 271 2.22 -2.77 -16.62
C THR A 271 2.89 -1.58 -17.33
N THR A 272 2.21 -0.44 -17.38
CA THR A 272 2.77 0.77 -18.01
C THR A 272 3.78 1.48 -17.11
N PHE A 273 3.77 1.19 -15.81
CA PHE A 273 4.57 1.87 -14.80
C PHE A 273 5.86 1.13 -14.40
N ALA A 274 6.05 -0.12 -14.81
CA ALA A 274 7.20 -0.93 -14.39
C ALA A 274 8.54 -0.23 -14.65
N GLY A 275 8.72 0.37 -15.82
CA GLY A 275 9.95 1.07 -16.17
C GLY A 275 10.29 2.20 -15.18
N SER A 276 9.31 3.05 -14.86
CA SER A 276 9.51 4.15 -13.92
C SER A 276 9.84 3.64 -12.50
N VAL A 277 9.14 2.59 -12.05
CA VAL A 277 9.35 2.00 -10.72
C VAL A 277 10.73 1.33 -10.60
N ILE A 278 11.14 0.56 -11.61
CA ILE A 278 12.45 -0.11 -11.65
C ILE A 278 13.59 0.93 -11.69
N GLU A 279 13.40 2.03 -12.42
CA GLU A 279 14.32 3.18 -12.42
C GLU A 279 14.23 4.04 -11.16
N ARG A 280 13.41 3.64 -10.18
CA ARG A 280 13.17 4.34 -8.91
C ARG A 280 12.70 5.77 -9.08
N ARG A 281 11.93 6.02 -10.15
CA ARG A 281 11.31 7.31 -10.42
C ARG A 281 9.84 7.27 -10.04
N HIS A 282 9.35 8.35 -9.43
CA HIS A 282 7.91 8.55 -9.31
C HIS A 282 7.28 8.74 -10.69
N ASP A 283 6.02 8.40 -10.79
CA ASP A 283 5.26 8.53 -12.03
C ASP A 283 3.83 9.03 -11.74
N LEU A 284 3.25 9.67 -12.75
CA LEU A 284 1.90 10.17 -12.74
C LEU A 284 1.12 9.47 -13.84
N LEU A 285 0.15 8.67 -13.48
CA LEU A 285 -0.73 8.00 -14.42
C LEU A 285 -2.00 8.82 -14.60
N GLY A 286 -2.41 9.03 -15.83
CA GLY A 286 -3.70 9.66 -16.13
C GLY A 286 -4.90 8.79 -15.79
N ASN A 287 -4.72 7.46 -15.84
CA ASN A 287 -5.78 6.49 -15.53
C ASN A 287 -5.18 5.19 -14.98
N LEU A 288 -5.44 4.91 -13.70
CA LEU A 288 -4.94 3.68 -13.06
C LEU A 288 -5.54 2.42 -13.68
N ALA A 289 -6.81 2.47 -14.11
CA ALA A 289 -7.48 1.30 -14.67
C ALA A 289 -6.82 0.78 -15.97
N GLU A 290 -6.13 1.64 -16.70
CA GLU A 290 -5.43 1.31 -17.94
C GLU A 290 -3.95 0.95 -17.71
N ALA A 291 -3.47 1.06 -16.48
CA ALA A 291 -2.05 0.93 -16.18
C ALA A 291 -1.56 -0.53 -16.09
N ALA A 292 -2.45 -1.48 -15.91
CA ALA A 292 -2.14 -2.91 -15.81
C ALA A 292 -3.37 -3.77 -16.13
N SER A 293 -3.14 -5.07 -16.35
CA SER A 293 -4.21 -6.08 -16.45
C SER A 293 -4.74 -6.45 -15.05
N TRP A 294 -5.48 -5.55 -14.43
CA TRP A 294 -6.01 -5.74 -13.08
C TRP A 294 -6.99 -6.92 -13.01
N PRO A 295 -6.89 -7.82 -12.02
CA PRO A 295 -7.79 -8.97 -11.87
C PRO A 295 -9.23 -8.56 -11.50
N ARG A 296 -9.41 -7.35 -10.99
CA ARG A 296 -10.68 -6.72 -10.64
C ARG A 296 -10.71 -5.26 -11.09
N PRO A 297 -11.86 -4.67 -11.34
CA PRO A 297 -11.96 -3.26 -11.68
C PRO A 297 -11.35 -2.37 -10.59
N VAL A 298 -10.47 -1.46 -10.99
CA VAL A 298 -9.92 -0.40 -10.14
C VAL A 298 -10.50 0.95 -10.54
N ILE A 299 -10.26 1.98 -9.72
CA ILE A 299 -10.72 3.34 -10.01
C ILE A 299 -10.14 3.82 -11.35
N ALA A 300 -11.05 4.27 -12.24
CA ALA A 300 -10.69 4.98 -13.44
C ALA A 300 -10.41 6.46 -13.09
N GLY A 301 -9.16 6.78 -12.80
CA GLY A 301 -8.75 8.13 -12.43
C GLY A 301 -7.23 8.27 -12.31
N PRO A 302 -6.75 9.50 -12.10
CA PRO A 302 -5.32 9.78 -12.00
C PRO A 302 -4.72 9.09 -10.77
N ALA A 303 -3.50 8.60 -10.92
CA ALA A 303 -2.76 7.97 -9.84
C ALA A 303 -1.32 8.49 -9.76
N VAL A 304 -0.81 8.57 -8.53
CA VAL A 304 0.58 8.87 -8.23
C VAL A 304 1.26 7.60 -7.77
N LEU A 305 2.42 7.32 -8.34
CA LEU A 305 3.26 6.20 -7.98
C LEU A 305 4.53 6.69 -7.31
N ALA A 306 4.83 6.13 -6.15
CA ALA A 306 6.06 6.38 -5.42
C ALA A 306 6.79 5.08 -5.14
N PRO A 307 8.00 4.87 -5.69
CA PRO A 307 8.78 3.66 -5.46
C PRO A 307 9.12 3.50 -3.97
N LEU A 308 8.87 2.32 -3.45
CA LEU A 308 9.31 1.88 -2.12
C LEU A 308 10.73 1.35 -2.26
N ALA A 309 11.70 2.26 -2.31
CA ALA A 309 13.09 1.93 -2.58
C ALA A 309 14.04 2.62 -1.60
N THR A 310 15.09 1.92 -1.24
CA THR A 310 16.30 2.48 -0.61
C THR A 310 17.38 2.70 -1.67
N ALA A 311 18.60 3.09 -1.26
CA ALA A 311 19.71 3.27 -2.20
C ALA A 311 20.01 1.98 -2.97
N ASP A 312 19.91 0.84 -2.31
CA ASP A 312 20.37 -0.45 -2.83
C ASP A 312 19.21 -1.36 -3.27
N ILE A 313 18.06 -1.29 -2.62
CA ILE A 313 16.96 -2.26 -2.78
C ILE A 313 15.68 -1.57 -3.23
N LEU A 314 15.05 -2.12 -4.27
CA LEU A 314 13.67 -1.82 -4.66
C LEU A 314 12.75 -2.87 -4.02
N HIS A 315 11.86 -2.44 -3.12
CA HIS A 315 10.89 -3.31 -2.47
C HIS A 315 9.58 -3.40 -3.27
N GLY A 316 9.25 -2.34 -4.02
CA GLY A 316 8.00 -2.26 -4.77
C GLY A 316 7.55 -0.82 -5.00
N VAL A 317 6.25 -0.59 -5.00
CA VAL A 317 5.65 0.72 -5.25
C VAL A 317 4.42 0.96 -4.38
N LEU A 318 4.31 2.18 -3.88
CA LEU A 318 3.10 2.73 -3.29
C LEU A 318 2.33 3.48 -4.37
N VAL A 319 1.08 3.10 -4.60
CA VAL A 319 0.18 3.71 -5.58
C VAL A 319 -0.95 4.39 -4.83
N ILE A 320 -1.25 5.64 -5.16
CA ILE A 320 -2.40 6.38 -4.64
C ILE A 320 -3.21 6.85 -5.82
N ALA A 321 -4.52 6.54 -5.81
CA ALA A 321 -5.43 6.89 -6.89
C ALA A 321 -6.58 7.75 -6.41
N HIS A 322 -6.92 8.74 -7.22
CA HIS A 322 -8.01 9.68 -7.03
C HIS A 322 -9.12 9.46 -8.06
N ARG A 323 -10.28 10.05 -7.83
CA ARG A 323 -11.34 10.13 -8.83
C ARG A 323 -10.94 11.00 -10.01
N ALA A 324 -11.59 10.79 -11.15
CA ALA A 324 -11.29 11.50 -12.40
C ALA A 324 -11.46 13.04 -12.32
N ASP A 325 -12.20 13.54 -11.34
CA ASP A 325 -12.44 14.97 -11.10
C ASP A 325 -11.37 15.65 -10.22
N HIS A 326 -10.40 14.88 -9.73
CA HIS A 326 -9.32 15.39 -8.86
C HIS A 326 -8.03 15.62 -9.67
N ALA A 327 -7.56 16.86 -9.69
CA ALA A 327 -6.23 17.17 -10.24
C ALA A 327 -5.18 17.01 -9.12
N GLY A 328 -4.45 15.90 -9.13
CA GLY A 328 -3.28 15.73 -8.26
C GLY A 328 -2.22 16.80 -8.56
N GLY A 329 -1.66 17.44 -7.52
CA GLY A 329 -0.65 18.49 -7.65
C GLY A 329 0.78 17.95 -7.55
N ASP A 330 1.75 18.67 -8.12
CA ASP A 330 3.19 18.34 -8.00
C ASP A 330 3.65 18.29 -6.54
N ASP A 331 3.00 19.03 -5.64
CA ASP A 331 3.26 19.03 -4.21
C ASP A 331 2.94 17.65 -3.58
N ASP A 332 1.90 16.97 -4.05
CA ASP A 332 1.51 15.64 -3.57
C ASP A 332 2.57 14.59 -3.95
N VAL A 333 3.17 14.71 -5.13
CA VAL A 333 4.24 13.82 -5.60
C VAL A 333 5.48 13.92 -4.71
N ALA A 334 5.93 15.14 -4.39
CA ALA A 334 7.12 15.35 -3.55
C ALA A 334 6.91 14.81 -2.13
N LEU A 335 5.74 15.04 -1.56
CA LEU A 335 5.36 14.53 -0.24
C LEU A 335 5.28 13.00 -0.24
N LEU A 336 4.64 12.41 -1.23
CA LEU A 336 4.48 10.96 -1.35
C LEU A 336 5.82 10.24 -1.51
N ASN A 337 6.73 10.80 -2.30
CA ASN A 337 8.09 10.27 -2.45
C ASN A 337 8.84 10.23 -1.11
N SER A 338 8.75 11.31 -0.32
CA SER A 338 9.37 11.35 1.01
C SER A 338 8.80 10.26 1.93
N PHE A 339 7.50 10.06 1.88
CA PHE A 339 6.77 9.08 2.66
C PHE A 339 7.14 7.64 2.24
N ALA A 340 7.14 7.37 0.93
CA ALA A 340 7.54 6.09 0.36
C ALA A 340 8.99 5.72 0.71
N GLY A 341 9.91 6.68 0.67
CA GLY A 341 11.30 6.46 1.06
C GLY A 341 11.46 6.08 2.54
N GLN A 342 10.69 6.72 3.44
CA GLN A 342 10.69 6.33 4.85
C GLN A 342 10.07 4.96 5.08
N ALA A 343 8.98 4.65 4.39
CA ALA A 343 8.36 3.34 4.44
C ALA A 343 9.32 2.25 3.94
N ALA A 344 10.05 2.49 2.84
CA ALA A 344 11.06 1.57 2.32
C ALA A 344 12.19 1.29 3.33
N LEU A 345 12.74 2.35 3.96
CA LEU A 345 13.77 2.21 4.98
C LEU A 345 13.29 1.40 6.19
N ALA A 346 12.05 1.59 6.55
CA ALA A 346 11.43 0.88 7.65
C ALA A 346 11.19 -0.61 7.31
N MET A 347 10.79 -0.93 6.08
CA MET A 347 10.68 -2.32 5.60
C MET A 347 12.03 -3.03 5.59
N GLU A 348 13.09 -2.33 5.17
CA GLU A 348 14.44 -2.87 5.18
C GLU A 348 14.90 -3.21 6.62
N ARG A 349 14.59 -2.34 7.58
CA ARG A 349 14.88 -2.62 9.00
C ARG A 349 14.10 -3.82 9.55
N ALA A 350 12.80 -3.91 9.24
CA ALA A 350 11.97 -5.03 9.65
C ALA A 350 12.53 -6.35 9.10
N ARG A 351 12.88 -6.38 7.80
CA ARG A 351 13.53 -7.55 7.17
C ARG A 351 14.85 -7.91 7.83
N GLY A 352 15.72 -6.93 8.06
CA GLY A 352 17.00 -7.17 8.73
C GLY A 352 16.84 -7.62 10.20
N GLN A 353 15.74 -7.28 10.86
CA GLN A 353 15.43 -7.79 12.19
C GLN A 353 14.97 -9.26 12.14
N GLU A 354 14.06 -9.61 11.23
CA GLU A 354 13.61 -10.99 11.01
C GLU A 354 14.78 -11.92 10.66
N GLU A 355 15.69 -11.47 9.79
CA GLU A 355 16.91 -12.22 9.44
C GLU A 355 17.81 -12.45 10.66
N ARG A 356 18.02 -11.42 11.52
CA ARG A 356 18.81 -11.56 12.75
C ARG A 356 18.18 -12.54 13.74
N GLU A 357 16.87 -12.49 13.92
CA GLU A 357 16.15 -13.42 14.79
C GLU A 357 16.26 -14.84 14.29
N LEU A 358 16.11 -15.06 12.98
CA LEU A 358 16.32 -16.37 12.37
C LEU A 358 17.75 -16.87 12.57
N LEU A 359 18.76 -16.00 12.33
CA LEU A 359 20.17 -16.35 12.55
C LEU A 359 20.44 -16.68 14.03
N ALA A 360 19.90 -15.92 14.97
CA ALA A 360 20.05 -16.17 16.40
C ALA A 360 19.45 -17.54 16.80
N VAL A 361 18.27 -17.89 16.25
CA VAL A 361 17.66 -19.22 16.46
C VAL A 361 18.55 -20.32 15.89
N LEU A 362 19.11 -20.14 14.70
CA LEU A 362 20.01 -21.11 14.08
C LEU A 362 21.32 -21.29 14.88
N GLU A 363 21.93 -20.20 15.32
CA GLU A 363 23.14 -20.24 16.17
C GLU A 363 22.86 -20.94 17.51
N ASP A 364 21.72 -20.66 18.14
CA ASP A 364 21.33 -21.32 19.38
C ASP A 364 21.12 -22.83 19.20
N ARG A 365 20.47 -23.24 18.11
CA ARG A 365 20.30 -24.66 17.73
C ARG A 365 21.66 -25.34 17.49
N GLU A 366 22.58 -24.67 16.81
CA GLU A 366 23.92 -25.23 16.57
C GLU A 366 24.73 -25.34 17.88
N ARG A 367 24.61 -24.37 18.77
CA ARG A 367 25.24 -24.40 20.10
C ARG A 367 24.69 -25.57 20.93
N ILE A 368 23.36 -25.71 21.00
CA ILE A 368 22.70 -26.82 21.73
C ILE A 368 23.13 -28.18 21.15
N ALA A 369 23.16 -28.30 19.83
CA ALA A 369 23.61 -29.52 19.17
C ALA A 369 25.07 -29.89 19.54
N ARG A 370 25.95 -28.91 19.61
CA ARG A 370 27.36 -29.08 19.99
C ARG A 370 27.50 -29.46 21.47
N ASP A 371 26.79 -28.78 22.35
CA ASP A 371 26.80 -29.04 23.80
C ASP A 371 26.27 -30.45 24.12
N LEU A 372 25.20 -30.88 23.42
CA LEU A 372 24.68 -32.28 23.56
C LEU A 372 25.68 -33.29 23.07
N HIS A 373 26.38 -33.04 21.96
CA HIS A 373 27.39 -33.97 21.44
C HIS A 373 28.60 -34.06 22.39
N ASP A 374 29.15 -32.94 22.81
CA ASP A 374 30.45 -32.93 23.51
C ASP A 374 30.33 -33.25 25.00
N VAL A 375 29.19 -32.89 25.62
CA VAL A 375 29.02 -33.13 27.06
C VAL A 375 28.19 -34.37 27.34
N VAL A 376 27.03 -34.51 26.68
CA VAL A 376 26.09 -35.58 27.04
C VAL A 376 26.50 -36.91 26.42
N ILE A 377 26.71 -36.93 25.09
CA ILE A 377 27.08 -38.18 24.37
C ILE A 377 28.41 -38.73 24.90
N GLN A 378 29.44 -37.88 25.08
CA GLN A 378 30.74 -38.32 25.58
C GLN A 378 30.65 -38.87 27.01
N ARG A 379 29.83 -38.29 27.90
CA ARG A 379 29.62 -38.85 29.25
C ARG A 379 28.90 -40.18 29.23
N LEU A 380 27.83 -40.28 28.46
CA LEU A 380 27.08 -41.55 28.34
C LEU A 380 27.98 -42.66 27.79
N PHE A 381 28.77 -42.36 26.75
CA PHE A 381 29.71 -43.29 26.18
C PHE A 381 30.79 -43.72 27.18
N ALA A 382 31.41 -42.80 27.93
CA ALA A 382 32.37 -43.11 28.98
C ALA A 382 31.76 -43.98 30.09
N THR A 383 30.51 -43.71 30.48
CA THR A 383 29.79 -44.50 31.49
C THR A 383 29.50 -45.90 30.98
N GLY A 384 29.10 -46.04 29.71
CA GLY A 384 28.89 -47.35 29.05
C GLY A 384 30.16 -48.20 29.05
N LEU A 385 31.34 -47.59 28.66
CA LEU A 385 32.63 -48.28 28.71
C LEU A 385 33.04 -48.71 30.12
N GLN A 386 32.78 -47.88 31.15
CA GLN A 386 33.05 -48.27 32.53
C GLN A 386 32.21 -49.45 33.00
N LEU A 387 30.91 -49.46 32.66
CA LEU A 387 30.02 -50.57 32.97
C LEU A 387 30.43 -51.82 32.23
N GLN A 388 30.78 -51.73 30.94
CA GLN A 388 31.21 -52.85 30.12
C GLN A 388 32.51 -53.47 30.63
N SER A 389 33.48 -52.66 31.10
CA SER A 389 34.72 -53.15 31.71
C SER A 389 34.52 -53.80 33.07
N THR A 390 33.43 -53.50 33.79
CA THR A 390 33.11 -54.05 35.10
C THR A 390 32.33 -55.36 35.03
N ALA A 391 31.62 -55.63 33.91
CA ALA A 391 30.80 -56.85 33.72
C ALA A 391 31.59 -58.13 33.85
N PRO A 392 32.83 -58.30 33.25
CA PRO A 392 33.63 -59.52 33.36
C PRO A 392 34.22 -59.79 34.77
N MET A 393 34.32 -58.73 35.60
CA MET A 393 34.86 -58.83 36.96
C MET A 393 33.90 -59.42 37.97
N ASN A 394 32.64 -59.64 37.61
CA ASN A 394 31.57 -60.07 38.51
C ASN A 394 31.33 -61.59 38.40
N ALA A 395 31.55 -62.33 39.48
CA ALA A 395 31.35 -63.75 39.53
C ALA A 395 29.87 -64.22 39.48
N ARG A 396 28.90 -63.31 39.44
CA ARG A 396 27.47 -63.64 39.40
C ARG A 396 26.87 -63.36 38.01
N PRO A 397 26.43 -64.40 37.27
CA PRO A 397 25.89 -64.24 35.92
C PRO A 397 24.73 -63.31 35.75
N GLU A 398 23.88 -63.18 36.78
CA GLU A 398 22.73 -62.28 36.78
C GLU A 398 23.14 -60.81 36.84
N VAL A 399 24.23 -60.47 37.57
CA VAL A 399 24.75 -59.11 37.66
C VAL A 399 25.36 -58.70 36.29
N ALA A 400 26.12 -59.58 35.66
CA ALA A 400 26.68 -59.36 34.35
C ALA A 400 25.58 -59.12 33.30
N LYS A 401 24.49 -59.91 33.34
CA LYS A 401 23.32 -59.73 32.46
C LYS A 401 22.65 -58.37 32.64
N ARG A 402 22.48 -57.90 33.91
CA ARG A 402 21.90 -56.55 34.18
C ARG A 402 22.82 -55.43 33.75
N ILE A 403 24.13 -55.57 33.90
CA ILE A 403 25.08 -54.55 33.44
C ILE A 403 25.06 -54.47 31.90
N ASN A 404 25.04 -55.58 31.18
CA ASN A 404 24.95 -55.56 29.72
C ASN A 404 23.63 -54.94 29.24
N ALA A 405 22.50 -55.24 29.87
CA ALA A 405 21.23 -54.58 29.54
C ALA A 405 21.28 -53.06 29.75
N ALA A 406 21.96 -52.57 30.80
CA ALA A 406 22.13 -51.14 31.03
C ALA A 406 23.06 -50.48 29.98
N VAL A 407 24.05 -51.20 29.48
CA VAL A 407 24.92 -50.75 28.36
C VAL A 407 24.12 -50.64 27.07
N ASP A 408 23.29 -51.66 26.79
CA ASP A 408 22.42 -51.63 25.60
C ASP A 408 21.43 -50.48 25.63
N ASP A 409 20.86 -50.14 26.80
CA ASP A 409 20.00 -49.00 27.00
C ASP A 409 20.72 -47.65 26.81
N LEU A 410 21.97 -47.54 27.29
CA LEU A 410 22.79 -46.36 27.06
C LEU A 410 23.11 -46.18 25.57
N ASP A 411 23.45 -47.24 24.87
CA ASP A 411 23.70 -47.18 23.43
C ASP A 411 22.43 -46.82 22.63
N ALA A 412 21.27 -47.29 23.03
CA ALA A 412 20.00 -46.88 22.45
C ALA A 412 19.77 -45.37 22.69
N THR A 413 19.98 -44.89 23.92
CA THR A 413 19.82 -43.46 24.29
C THR A 413 20.80 -42.58 23.49
N ILE A 414 22.06 -43.00 23.32
CA ILE A 414 23.03 -42.26 22.49
C ILE A 414 22.57 -42.16 21.03
N ARG A 415 22.00 -43.25 20.48
CA ARG A 415 21.46 -43.23 19.12
C ARG A 415 20.27 -42.27 18.99
N ASP A 416 19.39 -42.24 19.96
CA ASP A 416 18.23 -41.35 19.98
C ASP A 416 18.65 -39.88 20.11
N ILE A 417 19.60 -39.56 20.99
CA ILE A 417 20.15 -38.19 21.11
C ILE A 417 20.84 -37.77 19.82
N ARG A 418 21.62 -38.63 19.16
CA ARG A 418 22.25 -38.33 17.87
C ARG A 418 21.21 -38.01 16.80
N ARG A 419 20.09 -38.74 16.77
CA ARG A 419 18.99 -38.48 15.84
C ARG A 419 18.37 -37.11 16.11
N THR A 420 18.09 -36.77 17.37
CA THR A 420 17.53 -35.45 17.76
C THR A 420 18.50 -34.32 17.42
N ILE A 421 19.80 -34.47 17.64
CA ILE A 421 20.81 -33.47 17.25
C ILE A 421 20.80 -33.26 15.73
N PHE A 422 20.64 -34.32 14.96
CA PHE A 422 20.58 -34.22 13.50
C PHE A 422 19.32 -33.48 13.03
N GLU A 423 18.17 -33.71 13.64
CA GLU A 423 16.91 -33.00 13.38
C GLU A 423 17.02 -31.51 13.75
N LEU A 424 17.73 -31.17 14.81
CA LEU A 424 17.99 -29.77 15.18
C LEU A 424 18.90 -29.01 14.21
N ARG A 425 19.77 -29.70 13.49
CA ARG A 425 20.72 -29.10 12.52
C ARG A 425 20.13 -28.89 11.13
N THR A 426 18.97 -29.44 10.83
CA THR A 426 18.34 -29.31 9.51
C THR A 426 17.52 -28.03 9.46
N PRO A 427 17.78 -27.08 8.51
CA PRO A 427 17.02 -25.83 8.40
C PRO A 427 15.54 -26.12 8.05
N MET A 428 14.61 -25.48 8.74
CA MET A 428 13.16 -25.62 8.51
C MET A 428 12.65 -24.88 7.26
N SER A 429 13.51 -24.22 6.48
CA SER A 429 13.10 -23.37 5.35
C SER A 429 13.58 -23.80 3.97
N ALA A 430 14.24 -24.95 3.86
CA ALA A 430 14.58 -25.46 2.55
C ALA A 430 13.31 -25.98 1.84
N ALA A 431 13.14 -25.66 0.55
CA ALA A 431 12.11 -26.26 -0.27
C ALA A 431 12.20 -27.79 -0.16
N LEU A 432 11.09 -28.49 0.02
CA LEU A 432 11.06 -29.95 0.25
C LEU A 432 11.83 -30.73 -0.86
N ARG A 433 11.81 -30.21 -2.08
CA ARG A 433 12.63 -30.71 -3.19
C ARG A 433 14.13 -30.68 -2.90
N THR A 434 14.60 -29.67 -2.18
CA THR A 434 16.01 -29.54 -1.78
C THR A 434 16.33 -30.55 -0.70
N GLU A 435 15.49 -30.72 0.33
CA GLU A 435 15.67 -31.74 1.38
C GLU A 435 15.71 -33.15 0.83
N ILE A 436 14.86 -33.46 -0.17
CA ILE A 436 14.86 -34.73 -0.86
C ILE A 436 16.18 -34.93 -1.62
N ARG A 437 16.67 -33.93 -2.33
CA ARG A 437 17.95 -34.00 -3.05
C ARG A 437 19.12 -34.19 -2.11
N ASP A 438 19.14 -33.49 -0.98
CA ASP A 438 20.19 -33.64 0.03
C ASP A 438 20.22 -35.08 0.62
N ALA A 439 19.05 -35.68 0.85
CA ALA A 439 18.95 -37.07 1.30
C ALA A 439 19.49 -38.05 0.25
N ILE A 440 19.29 -37.77 -1.02
CA ILE A 440 19.84 -38.57 -2.14
C ILE A 440 21.36 -38.44 -2.22
N GLU A 441 21.92 -37.23 -2.11
CA GLU A 441 23.37 -37.02 -2.14
C GLU A 441 24.08 -37.74 -0.97
N LEU A 442 23.49 -37.66 0.23
CA LEU A 442 24.03 -38.35 1.39
C LEU A 442 24.02 -39.90 1.20
N ALA A 443 22.97 -40.43 0.58
CA ALA A 443 22.93 -41.85 0.24
C ALA A 443 23.95 -42.23 -0.86
N ALA A 444 24.18 -41.34 -1.84
CA ALA A 444 25.14 -41.51 -2.93
C ALA A 444 26.58 -41.65 -2.41
N GLU A 445 26.96 -40.85 -1.40
CA GLU A 445 28.28 -40.95 -0.74
C GLU A 445 28.53 -42.37 -0.16
N SER A 446 27.49 -42.98 0.38
CA SER A 446 27.57 -44.31 1.01
C SER A 446 27.46 -45.47 0.00
N LEU A 447 26.70 -45.25 -1.09
CA LEU A 447 26.51 -46.26 -2.15
C LEU A 447 27.66 -46.26 -3.17
N GLY A 448 28.39 -45.17 -3.33
CA GLY A 448 29.42 -45.00 -4.36
C GLY A 448 28.85 -44.66 -5.75
N TYR A 449 27.53 -44.52 -5.86
CA TYR A 449 26.82 -44.07 -7.07
C TYR A 449 25.57 -43.27 -6.66
N ARG A 450 25.08 -42.43 -7.57
CA ARG A 450 23.92 -41.59 -7.32
C ARG A 450 22.60 -42.32 -7.60
N PRO A 451 21.68 -42.45 -6.62
CA PRO A 451 20.35 -43.00 -6.86
C PRO A 451 19.59 -42.14 -7.89
N HIS A 452 18.77 -42.79 -8.72
CA HIS A 452 17.90 -42.08 -9.64
C HIS A 452 16.75 -41.45 -8.89
N LEU A 453 16.51 -40.12 -9.10
CA LEU A 453 15.46 -39.36 -8.43
C LEU A 453 14.45 -38.88 -9.46
N ASP A 454 13.17 -39.17 -9.23
CA ASP A 454 12.04 -38.67 -9.99
C ASP A 454 11.06 -37.94 -9.07
N LEU A 455 10.78 -36.67 -9.38
CA LEU A 455 9.92 -35.76 -8.59
C LEU A 455 8.72 -35.34 -9.44
N VAL A 456 7.54 -35.89 -9.12
CA VAL A 456 6.32 -35.70 -9.91
C VAL A 456 5.26 -34.91 -9.12
N GLY A 457 4.79 -33.83 -9.70
CA GLY A 457 3.73 -33.00 -9.14
C GLY A 457 4.23 -31.78 -8.31
N PRO A 458 3.32 -31.01 -7.70
CA PRO A 458 3.61 -29.78 -6.97
C PRO A 458 4.08 -30.07 -5.54
N ILE A 459 5.27 -30.66 -5.36
CA ILE A 459 5.76 -31.21 -4.08
C ILE A 459 5.91 -30.10 -3.03
N ASP A 460 6.50 -28.94 -3.39
CA ASP A 460 6.78 -27.88 -2.43
C ASP A 460 5.53 -27.14 -1.95
N SER A 461 4.54 -26.99 -2.82
CA SER A 461 3.32 -26.24 -2.52
C SER A 461 2.16 -27.10 -2.02
N ALA A 462 2.13 -28.40 -2.35
CA ALA A 462 1.01 -29.29 -1.98
C ALA A 462 1.26 -30.10 -0.71
N VAL A 463 2.53 -30.31 -0.29
CA VAL A 463 2.83 -31.05 0.92
C VAL A 463 2.81 -30.11 2.14
N PRO A 464 1.86 -30.28 3.08
CA PRO A 464 1.77 -29.46 4.28
C PRO A 464 3.04 -29.51 5.12
N ASP A 465 3.37 -28.41 5.80
CA ASP A 465 4.58 -28.30 6.64
C ASP A 465 4.65 -29.37 7.73
N GLY A 466 3.51 -29.76 8.30
CA GLY A 466 3.42 -30.83 9.29
C GLY A 466 3.79 -32.22 8.75
N LEU A 467 3.65 -32.44 7.43
CA LEU A 467 3.92 -33.72 6.78
C LEU A 467 5.36 -33.84 6.24
N ARG A 468 6.05 -32.71 5.98
CA ARG A 468 7.42 -32.66 5.45
C ARG A 468 8.44 -33.46 6.29
N PRO A 469 8.48 -33.32 7.65
CA PRO A 469 9.40 -34.08 8.47
C PRO A 469 9.16 -35.60 8.40
N GLU A 470 7.90 -36.03 8.31
CA GLU A 470 7.53 -37.42 8.21
C GLU A 470 7.98 -38.04 6.87
N LEU A 471 7.73 -37.31 5.76
CA LEU A 471 8.16 -37.73 4.42
C LEU A 471 9.69 -37.86 4.34
N THR A 472 10.42 -36.86 4.84
CA THR A 472 11.88 -36.85 4.83
C THR A 472 12.46 -37.96 5.70
N ALA A 473 11.84 -38.22 6.85
CA ALA A 473 12.24 -39.35 7.72
C ALA A 473 12.03 -40.72 7.05
N VAL A 474 10.88 -40.89 6.38
CA VAL A 474 10.57 -42.11 5.62
C VAL A 474 11.58 -42.33 4.48
N LEU A 475 11.87 -41.28 3.71
CA LEU A 475 12.84 -41.35 2.62
C LEU A 475 14.23 -41.72 3.13
N ARG A 476 14.70 -41.09 4.21
CA ARG A 476 16.01 -41.40 4.81
C ARG A 476 16.11 -42.82 5.34
N GLU A 477 15.07 -43.31 6.01
CA GLU A 477 15.04 -44.70 6.52
C GLU A 477 15.03 -45.71 5.38
N ALA A 478 14.24 -45.48 4.32
CA ALA A 478 14.19 -46.35 3.16
C ALA A 478 15.54 -46.38 2.41
N LEU A 479 16.19 -45.24 2.20
CA LEU A 479 17.52 -45.12 1.62
C LEU A 479 18.59 -45.81 2.50
N SER A 480 18.54 -45.61 3.82
CA SER A 480 19.44 -46.25 4.77
C SER A 480 19.31 -47.77 4.73
N ASN A 481 18.10 -48.28 4.55
CA ASN A 481 17.87 -49.73 4.39
C ASN A 481 18.46 -50.25 3.08
N ALA A 482 18.32 -49.51 1.97
CA ALA A 482 18.96 -49.85 0.70
C ALA A 482 20.49 -49.87 0.83
N VAL A 483 21.09 -48.85 1.42
CA VAL A 483 22.54 -48.72 1.66
C VAL A 483 23.08 -49.91 2.49
N ARG A 484 22.40 -50.25 3.58
CA ARG A 484 22.90 -51.23 4.56
C ARG A 484 22.63 -52.70 4.19
N HIS A 485 21.55 -52.94 3.44
CA HIS A 485 21.00 -54.28 3.33
C HIS A 485 20.80 -54.78 1.90
N ALA A 486 20.67 -53.89 0.91
CA ALA A 486 20.30 -54.30 -0.43
C ALA A 486 21.49 -54.89 -1.22
N GLN A 487 22.71 -54.41 -1.03
CA GLN A 487 23.85 -54.71 -1.92
C GLN A 487 23.46 -54.47 -3.39
N ALA A 488 22.78 -53.37 -3.67
CA ALA A 488 22.21 -53.07 -4.96
C ALA A 488 23.21 -52.30 -5.85
N ASP A 489 23.17 -52.57 -7.14
CA ASP A 489 23.89 -51.80 -8.16
C ASP A 489 23.09 -50.58 -8.61
N ARG A 490 21.78 -50.58 -8.35
CA ARG A 490 20.89 -49.46 -8.70
C ARG A 490 19.82 -49.24 -7.65
N VAL A 491 19.64 -47.96 -7.26
CA VAL A 491 18.55 -47.52 -6.41
C VAL A 491 17.78 -46.40 -7.14
N SER A 492 16.47 -46.47 -7.13
CA SER A 492 15.57 -45.43 -7.66
C SER A 492 14.62 -44.94 -6.60
N VAL A 493 14.40 -43.63 -6.60
CA VAL A 493 13.50 -42.94 -5.69
C VAL A 493 12.50 -42.14 -6.52
N THR A 494 11.22 -42.35 -6.24
CA THR A 494 10.14 -41.56 -6.83
C THR A 494 9.33 -40.93 -5.72
N VAL A 495 9.19 -39.60 -5.75
CA VAL A 495 8.25 -38.86 -4.88
C VAL A 495 7.18 -38.23 -5.77
N LYS A 496 5.94 -38.69 -5.59
CA LYS A 496 4.80 -38.28 -6.41
C LYS A 496 3.72 -37.63 -5.55
N VAL A 497 3.24 -36.46 -5.98
CA VAL A 497 2.03 -35.83 -5.48
C VAL A 497 0.97 -35.93 -6.56
N ASP A 498 -0.11 -36.65 -6.27
CA ASP A 498 -1.22 -36.87 -7.21
C ASP A 498 -2.55 -37.13 -6.46
N ALA A 499 -3.66 -36.58 -6.95
CA ALA A 499 -5.01 -36.83 -6.46
C ALA A 499 -5.21 -36.68 -4.94
N GLY A 500 -4.50 -35.72 -4.30
CA GLY A 500 -4.60 -35.47 -2.85
C GLY A 500 -3.75 -36.45 -1.99
N TRP A 501 -2.83 -37.16 -2.60
CA TRP A 501 -1.91 -38.06 -1.92
C TRP A 501 -0.45 -37.73 -2.23
N VAL A 502 0.44 -37.96 -1.26
CA VAL A 502 1.88 -38.04 -1.50
C VAL A 502 2.36 -39.44 -1.35
N THR A 503 3.13 -39.90 -2.32
CA THR A 503 3.68 -41.27 -2.38
C THR A 503 5.20 -41.21 -2.52
N VAL A 504 5.91 -41.87 -1.63
CA VAL A 504 7.36 -42.11 -1.70
C VAL A 504 7.58 -43.58 -2.07
N THR A 505 8.31 -43.81 -3.16
CA THR A 505 8.69 -45.14 -3.60
C THR A 505 10.21 -45.24 -3.68
N VAL A 506 10.80 -46.17 -2.98
CA VAL A 506 12.23 -46.49 -3.04
C VAL A 506 12.37 -47.94 -3.51
N SER A 507 13.05 -48.12 -4.63
CA SER A 507 13.26 -49.45 -5.24
C SER A 507 14.74 -49.70 -5.46
N ASP A 508 15.20 -50.91 -5.11
CA ASP A 508 16.54 -51.40 -5.32
C ASP A 508 16.52 -52.71 -6.17
N ASP A 509 17.63 -52.99 -6.82
CA ASP A 509 17.86 -54.24 -7.57
C ASP A 509 18.75 -55.23 -6.80
N GLY A 510 18.82 -55.12 -5.48
CA GLY A 510 19.69 -55.89 -4.61
C GLY A 510 19.19 -57.32 -4.28
N VAL A 511 19.68 -57.86 -3.15
CA VAL A 511 19.39 -59.24 -2.73
C VAL A 511 17.93 -59.51 -2.34
N GLY A 512 17.14 -58.44 -2.19
CA GLY A 512 15.75 -58.49 -1.79
C GLY A 512 15.55 -58.67 -0.28
N CYS A 513 14.32 -58.36 0.19
CA CYS A 513 13.93 -58.51 1.58
C CYS A 513 12.78 -59.52 1.70
N ASP A 514 12.74 -60.26 2.80
CA ASP A 514 11.58 -61.07 3.15
C ASP A 514 10.49 -60.17 3.74
N PRO A 515 9.31 -60.09 3.13
CA PRO A 515 8.21 -59.23 3.62
C PRO A 515 7.74 -59.60 5.04
N GLU A 516 7.95 -60.85 5.48
CA GLU A 516 7.58 -61.32 6.81
C GLU A 516 8.68 -61.10 7.87
N ALA A 517 9.87 -60.67 7.47
CA ALA A 517 10.96 -60.42 8.40
C ALA A 517 10.70 -59.12 9.17
N ALA A 518 10.26 -59.21 10.40
CA ALA A 518 10.03 -58.10 11.30
C ALA A 518 11.36 -57.42 11.68
N ARG A 519 11.78 -56.40 10.91
CA ARG A 519 12.89 -55.51 11.25
C ARG A 519 12.32 -54.18 11.78
N SER A 520 12.91 -53.64 12.85
CA SER A 520 12.40 -52.43 13.55
C SER A 520 12.18 -51.23 12.64
N GLY A 521 13.04 -51.01 11.63
CA GLY A 521 12.89 -49.90 10.67
C GLY A 521 11.64 -50.01 9.79
N LEU A 522 11.34 -51.22 9.25
CA LEU A 522 10.14 -51.42 8.42
C LEU A 522 8.84 -51.35 9.22
N VAL A 523 8.85 -51.74 10.49
CA VAL A 523 7.72 -51.57 11.40
C VAL A 523 7.45 -50.10 11.63
N ASN A 524 8.48 -49.29 11.88
CA ASN A 524 8.35 -47.84 12.06
C ASN A 524 7.77 -47.15 10.80
N LEU A 525 8.18 -47.56 9.60
CA LEU A 525 7.64 -46.99 8.34
C LEU A 525 6.14 -47.30 8.20
N ARG A 526 5.71 -48.48 8.58
CA ARG A 526 4.29 -48.87 8.57
C ARG A 526 3.48 -48.10 9.58
N GLU A 527 3.94 -48.04 10.84
CA GLU A 527 3.26 -47.27 11.90
C GLU A 527 3.11 -45.79 11.57
N ARG A 528 4.12 -45.20 10.92
CA ARG A 528 4.04 -43.82 10.44
C ARG A 528 2.96 -43.64 9.36
N ALA A 529 2.84 -44.54 8.40
CA ALA A 529 1.80 -44.52 7.38
C ALA A 529 0.41 -44.62 8.01
N GLU A 530 0.20 -45.62 8.87
CA GLU A 530 -1.08 -45.89 9.54
C GLU A 530 -1.53 -44.72 10.44
N ARG A 531 -0.59 -44.11 11.19
CA ARG A 531 -0.87 -42.91 12.01
C ARG A 531 -1.37 -41.72 11.21
N LEU A 532 -0.91 -41.59 9.97
CA LEU A 532 -1.28 -40.52 9.05
C LEU A 532 -2.44 -40.89 8.10
N GLY A 533 -3.15 -41.99 8.40
CA GLY A 533 -4.26 -42.44 7.57
C GLY A 533 -3.85 -42.97 6.19
N GLY A 534 -2.59 -43.36 6.04
CA GLY A 534 -2.01 -43.82 4.79
C GLY A 534 -1.71 -45.30 4.75
N GLU A 535 -0.95 -45.73 3.75
CA GLU A 535 -0.62 -47.14 3.45
C GLU A 535 0.90 -47.33 3.31
N PHE A 536 1.37 -48.48 3.81
CA PHE A 536 2.74 -48.93 3.63
C PHE A 536 2.75 -50.27 2.93
N GLN A 537 3.53 -50.39 1.86
CA GLN A 537 3.66 -51.63 1.07
C GLN A 537 5.13 -51.99 0.87
N LEU A 538 5.47 -53.22 1.13
CA LEU A 538 6.78 -53.82 0.87
C LEU A 538 6.61 -54.91 -0.16
N SER A 539 7.29 -54.84 -1.29
CA SER A 539 7.19 -55.82 -2.37
C SER A 539 8.56 -56.24 -2.91
N ARG A 540 8.62 -57.45 -3.51
CA ARG A 540 9.83 -57.90 -4.22
C ARG A 540 9.81 -57.44 -5.67
N VAL A 541 10.93 -56.90 -6.12
CA VAL A 541 11.15 -56.57 -7.53
C VAL A 541 11.71 -57.78 -8.27
N ARG A 542 11.23 -58.08 -9.49
CA ARG A 542 11.76 -59.17 -10.33
C ARG A 542 12.88 -58.62 -11.21
N PRO A 543 13.99 -59.42 -11.43
CA PRO A 543 14.22 -60.78 -10.95
C PRO A 543 14.65 -60.85 -9.47
N HIS A 544 15.23 -59.80 -8.91
CA HIS A 544 15.62 -59.60 -7.51
C HIS A 544 15.56 -58.12 -7.14
N GLY A 545 15.42 -57.83 -5.85
CA GLY A 545 15.34 -56.47 -5.32
C GLY A 545 14.15 -56.25 -4.39
N THR A 546 14.08 -55.06 -3.83
CA THR A 546 13.02 -54.64 -2.91
C THR A 546 12.39 -53.31 -3.38
N GLU A 547 11.08 -53.19 -3.23
CA GLU A 547 10.36 -51.92 -3.38
C GLU A 547 9.62 -51.60 -2.09
N VAL A 548 9.90 -50.43 -1.55
CA VAL A 548 9.21 -49.79 -0.43
C VAL A 548 8.33 -48.69 -0.98
N ARG A 549 7.02 -48.78 -0.72
CA ARG A 549 6.05 -47.75 -1.07
C ARG A 549 5.33 -47.26 0.18
N TRP A 550 5.39 -45.97 0.41
CA TRP A 550 4.74 -45.29 1.49
C TRP A 550 3.84 -44.19 0.89
N SER A 551 2.57 -44.17 1.28
CA SER A 551 1.58 -43.26 0.69
C SER A 551 0.67 -42.72 1.78
N VAL A 552 0.48 -41.38 1.84
CA VAL A 552 -0.38 -40.72 2.83
C VAL A 552 -1.21 -39.62 2.18
N PRO A 553 -2.42 -39.35 2.70
CA PRO A 553 -3.23 -38.23 2.21
C PRO A 553 -2.61 -36.89 2.58
N LEU A 554 -2.84 -35.87 1.74
CA LEU A 554 -2.38 -34.50 1.93
C LEU A 554 -3.34 -33.64 2.77
N HIS A 555 -4.52 -34.17 3.08
CA HIS A 555 -5.52 -33.50 3.89
C HIS A 555 -5.74 -34.28 5.19
N ASP A 556 -5.92 -33.52 6.30
CA ASP A 556 -6.44 -34.05 7.58
C ASP A 556 -7.87 -34.55 7.44
#